data_13da73476092f7d1586a27e037833bdf
#
_entry.id   13da73476092f7d1586a27e037833bdf
#
_cell.length_a   1.000
_cell.length_b   1.000
_cell.length_c   1.000
_cell.angle_alpha   90.00
_cell.angle_beta   90.00
_cell.angle_gamma   90.00
#
_symmetry.space_group_name_H-M   'P 1'
#
loop_
_entity.id
_entity.type
_entity.pdbx_description
1 polymer ?
#
loop_
_entity_poly.entity_id
_entity_poly.type
_entity_poly.pdbx_seq_one_letter_code
_entity_poly.pdbx_strand_id
1 'polypeptide(L)'
;MTRHKRTLACLLAVMVSVAVASSGPVAWAARQKLAVSRIFFEYNASANDLGVHVSLDGENWEQLSIINPRGTSLFEVEGSSPFATLGLTELRFEGAEPNLDEFPLDDLLRLFPAGTYQFSGRTVGGEIIEGTGTLTHAIPAGPKVSATVGPGNRLVILWTAVTGPPPGFPNRRITIAGYQVIIGSFQVTVPAKTLKVTVPPEFVASLPSGSNQFEVLAIEASGNQTITEGTFTK
;
A
#
# COMPACT_ATOMS: atom_id res chain seq x y z
N MET A 1 -48.97 52.37 80.07
CA MET A 1 -48.18 51.12 79.88
C MET A 1 -48.40 50.63 78.46
N THR A 2 -47.47 50.95 77.58
CA THR A 2 -47.58 50.59 76.15
C THR A 2 -46.29 49.85 75.75
N ARG A 3 -46.47 48.52 75.47
CA ARG A 3 -45.40 47.63 75.01
C ARG A 3 -45.16 47.78 73.51
N HIS A 4 -43.98 48.24 73.13
CA HIS A 4 -43.54 48.20 71.72
C HIS A 4 -43.05 46.82 71.38
N LYS A 5 -43.71 46.16 70.34
CA LYS A 5 -43.22 44.95 69.67
C LYS A 5 -42.25 45.36 68.56
N ARG A 6 -41.00 45.01 68.70
CA ARG A 6 -40.00 45.09 67.57
C ARG A 6 -40.10 43.84 66.73
N THR A 7 -40.47 44.05 65.48
CA THR A 7 -40.46 42.99 64.44
C THR A 7 -39.05 42.96 63.83
N LEU A 8 -38.38 41.80 63.95
CA LEU A 8 -37.10 41.50 63.37
C LEU A 8 -37.33 40.92 61.95
N ALA A 9 -36.95 41.65 60.91
CA ALA A 9 -36.98 41.17 59.53
C ALA A 9 -35.66 40.43 59.21
N CYS A 10 -35.74 39.12 59.03
CA CYS A 10 -34.64 38.31 58.50
C CYS A 10 -34.55 38.47 56.95
N LEU A 11 -33.51 39.14 56.48
CA LEU A 11 -33.15 39.13 55.05
C LEU A 11 -32.40 37.82 54.76
N LEU A 12 -33.04 36.96 53.94
CA LEU A 12 -32.38 35.79 53.36
C LEU A 12 -31.64 36.18 52.07
N ALA A 13 -30.33 36.24 52.11
CA ALA A 13 -29.51 36.45 50.95
C ALA A 13 -29.33 35.09 50.20
N VAL A 14 -30.00 34.96 49.05
CA VAL A 14 -29.78 33.82 48.14
C VAL A 14 -28.52 34.08 47.33
N MET A 15 -27.43 33.38 47.60
CA MET A 15 -26.25 33.36 46.77
C MET A 15 -26.49 32.39 45.59
N VAL A 16 -26.65 32.95 44.38
CA VAL A 16 -26.68 32.18 43.12
C VAL A 16 -25.23 31.95 42.70
N SER A 17 -24.72 30.73 42.90
CA SER A 17 -23.41 30.33 42.39
C SER A 17 -23.55 30.04 40.88
N VAL A 18 -23.07 30.94 40.07
CA VAL A 18 -22.91 30.70 38.60
C VAL A 18 -21.65 29.84 38.42
N ALA A 19 -21.86 28.54 38.12
CA ALA A 19 -20.78 27.66 37.70
C ALA A 19 -20.42 28.03 36.24
N VAL A 20 -19.31 28.74 36.07
CA VAL A 20 -18.71 28.96 34.75
C VAL A 20 -18.05 27.65 34.34
N ALA A 21 -18.72 26.89 33.45
CA ALA A 21 -18.10 25.76 32.79
C ALA A 21 -16.98 26.30 31.86
N SER A 22 -15.73 26.20 32.28
CA SER A 22 -14.59 26.48 31.43
C SER A 22 -14.51 25.39 30.35
N SER A 23 -15.02 25.68 29.15
CA SER A 23 -14.71 24.91 27.95
C SER A 23 -13.23 25.13 27.64
N GLY A 24 -12.36 24.25 28.12
CA GLY A 24 -10.96 24.21 27.71
C GLY A 24 -10.86 24.05 26.18
N PRO A 25 -9.79 24.52 25.55
CA PRO A 25 -9.60 24.35 24.12
C PRO A 25 -9.62 22.84 23.83
N VAL A 26 -10.48 22.42 22.87
CA VAL A 26 -10.44 21.09 22.32
C VAL A 26 -9.08 20.94 21.62
N ALA A 27 -8.16 20.25 22.25
CA ALA A 27 -6.87 19.94 21.64
C ALA A 27 -7.15 19.03 20.43
N TRP A 28 -7.01 19.56 19.21
CA TRP A 28 -7.03 18.75 18.00
C TRP A 28 -5.81 17.84 18.03
N ALA A 29 -6.01 16.54 17.89
CA ALA A 29 -4.88 15.62 17.75
C ALA A 29 -4.02 16.08 16.58
N ALA A 30 -2.71 16.15 16.79
CA ALA A 30 -1.77 16.47 15.73
C ALA A 30 -1.92 15.44 14.60
N ARG A 31 -1.70 15.86 13.36
CA ARG A 31 -1.83 15.01 12.18
C ARG A 31 -0.46 14.77 11.57
N GLN A 32 -0.15 13.53 11.33
CA GLN A 32 1.06 13.10 10.63
C GLN A 32 0.66 12.46 9.30
N LYS A 33 1.57 12.52 8.32
CA LYS A 33 1.38 11.85 7.04
C LYS A 33 2.19 10.57 7.02
N LEU A 34 1.61 9.52 6.43
CA LEU A 34 2.38 8.35 6.03
C LEU A 34 3.46 8.77 5.01
N ALA A 35 4.68 8.34 5.23
CA ALA A 35 5.81 8.57 4.32
C ALA A 35 5.63 7.81 3.01
N VAL A 36 5.07 6.60 3.10
CA VAL A 36 4.64 5.78 1.95
C VAL A 36 3.19 5.39 2.15
N SER A 37 2.38 5.55 1.11
CA SER A 37 0.99 5.10 1.07
C SER A 37 0.65 4.61 -0.34
N ARG A 38 0.83 3.32 -0.58
CA ARG A 38 0.67 2.70 -1.90
C ARG A 38 -0.31 1.55 -1.83
N ILE A 39 -1.13 1.45 -2.88
CA ILE A 39 -1.97 0.32 -3.21
C ILE A 39 -1.91 0.11 -4.73
N PHE A 40 -1.69 -1.11 -5.18
CA PHE A 40 -1.56 -1.39 -6.60
C PHE A 40 -1.91 -2.86 -6.90
N PHE A 41 -2.22 -3.14 -8.15
CA PHE A 41 -2.38 -4.49 -8.65
C PHE A 41 -1.04 -5.07 -9.11
N GLU A 42 -0.82 -6.34 -8.81
CA GLU A 42 0.19 -7.16 -9.45
C GLU A 42 -0.49 -8.30 -10.20
N TYR A 43 -0.23 -8.38 -11.50
CA TYR A 43 -0.70 -9.46 -12.37
C TYR A 43 0.47 -10.36 -12.76
N ASN A 44 0.38 -11.64 -12.48
CA ASN A 44 1.31 -12.62 -13.00
C ASN A 44 0.78 -13.17 -14.32
N ALA A 45 1.32 -12.69 -15.45
CA ALA A 45 0.90 -13.12 -16.78
C ALA A 45 1.27 -14.57 -17.11
N SER A 46 2.20 -15.18 -16.34
CA SER A 46 2.60 -16.59 -16.53
C SER A 46 1.68 -17.55 -15.80
N ALA A 47 1.15 -17.15 -14.64
CA ALA A 47 0.23 -17.94 -13.83
C ALA A 47 -1.26 -17.57 -14.04
N ASN A 48 -1.54 -16.45 -14.72
CA ASN A 48 -2.88 -15.89 -14.92
C ASN A 48 -3.59 -15.55 -13.60
N ASP A 49 -2.87 -15.02 -12.61
CA ASP A 49 -3.42 -14.60 -11.33
C ASP A 49 -3.20 -13.09 -11.09
N LEU A 50 -4.04 -12.50 -10.25
CA LEU A 50 -4.05 -11.05 -9.99
C LEU A 50 -4.32 -10.78 -8.52
N GLY A 51 -3.40 -10.08 -7.87
CA GLY A 51 -3.50 -9.68 -6.49
C GLY A 51 -3.42 -8.16 -6.26
N VAL A 52 -3.74 -7.77 -5.03
CA VAL A 52 -3.61 -6.40 -4.56
C VAL A 52 -2.50 -6.32 -3.52
N HIS A 53 -1.56 -5.43 -3.76
CA HIS A 53 -0.47 -5.13 -2.85
C HIS A 53 -0.71 -3.82 -2.12
N VAL A 54 -0.33 -3.77 -0.85
CA VAL A 54 -0.34 -2.56 -0.02
C VAL A 54 1.03 -2.37 0.61
N SER A 55 1.50 -1.12 0.60
CA SER A 55 2.74 -0.73 1.25
C SER A 55 2.53 0.62 1.92
N LEU A 56 2.57 0.63 3.25
CA LEU A 56 2.43 1.80 4.10
C LEU A 56 3.68 1.94 4.97
N ASP A 57 4.17 3.16 5.11
CA ASP A 57 5.30 3.49 5.98
C ASP A 57 4.97 4.79 6.73
N GLY A 58 5.21 4.82 8.02
CA GLY A 58 4.97 5.97 8.90
C GLY A 58 5.41 5.69 10.32
N GLU A 59 5.62 6.76 11.08
CA GLU A 59 6.20 6.67 12.42
C GLU A 59 5.23 6.07 13.45
N ASN A 60 5.75 5.11 14.22
CA ASN A 60 5.19 4.46 15.44
C ASN A 60 3.67 4.46 15.57
N TRP A 61 3.00 4.02 14.53
CA TRP A 61 1.57 3.81 14.58
C TRP A 61 1.22 2.56 15.42
N GLU A 62 0.12 2.63 16.16
CA GLU A 62 -0.44 1.49 16.90
C GLU A 62 -1.63 0.86 16.17
N GLN A 63 -2.32 1.63 15.32
CA GLN A 63 -3.49 1.19 14.57
C GLN A 63 -3.48 1.80 13.17
N LEU A 64 -3.83 1.00 12.16
CA LEU A 64 -4.06 1.45 10.79
C LEU A 64 -5.32 0.80 10.20
N SER A 65 -6.04 1.56 9.38
CA SER A 65 -7.19 1.10 8.60
C SER A 65 -7.06 1.51 7.14
N ILE A 66 -7.66 0.72 6.25
CA ILE A 66 -7.72 0.94 4.82
C ILE A 66 -9.19 1.07 4.42
N ILE A 67 -9.55 2.21 3.85
CA ILE A 67 -10.92 2.52 3.40
C ILE A 67 -10.90 2.68 1.88
N ASN A 68 -11.79 1.97 1.21
CA ASN A 68 -11.90 2.03 -0.25
C ASN A 68 -12.62 3.32 -0.73
N PRO A 69 -12.64 3.62 -2.06
CA PRO A 69 -13.30 4.81 -2.60
C PRO A 69 -14.81 4.90 -2.34
N ARG A 70 -15.45 3.80 -1.92
CA ARG A 70 -16.87 3.74 -1.57
C ARG A 70 -17.14 3.97 -0.08
N GLY A 71 -16.08 4.21 0.73
CA GLY A 71 -16.18 4.40 2.17
C GLY A 71 -16.27 3.10 2.98
N THR A 72 -16.01 1.94 2.36
CA THR A 72 -15.99 0.65 3.05
C THR A 72 -14.60 0.40 3.65
N SER A 73 -14.52 0.04 4.94
CA SER A 73 -13.30 -0.46 5.55
C SER A 73 -12.99 -1.85 4.99
N LEU A 74 -11.77 -2.00 4.45
CA LEU A 74 -11.29 -3.26 3.88
C LEU A 74 -10.36 -4.00 4.83
N PHE A 75 -9.65 -3.28 5.68
CA PHE A 75 -8.62 -3.84 6.53
C PHE A 75 -8.43 -2.97 7.76
N GLU A 76 -8.24 -3.59 8.89
CA GLU A 76 -7.82 -2.96 10.13
C GLU A 76 -6.76 -3.82 10.81
N VAL A 77 -5.74 -3.16 11.37
CA VAL A 77 -4.69 -3.80 12.15
C VAL A 77 -4.38 -2.95 13.38
N GLU A 78 -4.17 -3.61 14.51
CA GLU A 78 -3.80 -2.97 15.77
C GLU A 78 -2.64 -3.74 16.42
N GLY A 79 -1.64 -2.99 16.87
CA GLY A 79 -0.53 -3.54 17.63
C GLY A 79 -0.97 -3.97 19.02
N SER A 80 -0.42 -5.08 19.51
CA SER A 80 -0.69 -5.56 20.86
C SER A 80 0.61 -5.79 21.63
N SER A 81 0.55 -5.80 22.97
CA SER A 81 1.69 -6.06 23.84
C SER A 81 2.87 -5.10 23.54
N PRO A 82 4.11 -5.54 23.17
CA PRO A 82 5.20 -4.60 22.89
C PRO A 82 4.90 -3.67 21.70
N PHE A 83 4.15 -4.09 20.71
CA PHE A 83 3.79 -3.24 19.56
C PHE A 83 2.75 -2.17 19.89
N ALA A 84 1.91 -2.35 20.89
CA ALA A 84 1.05 -1.30 21.42
C ALA A 84 1.86 -0.23 22.20
N THR A 85 3.04 -0.59 22.73
CA THR A 85 3.90 0.31 23.49
C THR A 85 4.91 1.04 22.59
N LEU A 86 5.52 0.31 21.65
CA LEU A 86 6.60 0.82 20.79
C LEU A 86 6.08 1.38 19.46
N GLY A 87 4.91 0.93 19.02
CA GLY A 87 4.38 1.19 17.70
C GLY A 87 5.01 0.31 16.62
N LEU A 88 4.48 0.47 15.43
CA LEU A 88 4.94 -0.13 14.19
C LEU A 88 5.29 1.00 13.22
N THR A 89 6.16 0.73 12.24
CA THR A 89 6.54 1.73 11.23
C THR A 89 6.13 1.34 9.83
N GLU A 90 6.12 0.03 9.52
CA GLU A 90 5.76 -0.47 8.19
C GLU A 90 4.62 -1.47 8.26
N LEU A 91 3.75 -1.41 7.24
CA LEU A 91 2.77 -2.46 6.93
C LEU A 91 2.89 -2.78 5.44
N ARG A 92 3.28 -4.01 5.14
CA ARG A 92 3.31 -4.52 3.77
C ARG A 92 2.59 -5.84 3.72
N PHE A 93 1.69 -5.97 2.79
CA PHE A 93 1.03 -7.24 2.54
C PHE A 93 0.55 -7.32 1.09
N GLU A 94 0.33 -8.54 0.71
CA GLU A 94 -0.26 -8.96 -0.54
C GLU A 94 -1.58 -9.68 -0.21
N GLY A 95 -2.63 -9.39 -0.97
CA GLY A 95 -3.88 -10.13 -0.91
C GLY A 95 -3.73 -11.52 -1.54
N ALA A 96 -4.77 -12.34 -1.43
CA ALA A 96 -4.82 -13.56 -2.23
C ALA A 96 -4.81 -13.19 -3.72
N GLU A 97 -4.10 -13.98 -4.51
CA GLU A 97 -3.98 -13.84 -5.95
C GLU A 97 -4.77 -14.95 -6.67
N PRO A 98 -6.09 -14.78 -6.79
CA PRO A 98 -6.89 -15.80 -7.44
C PRO A 98 -6.51 -15.92 -8.92
N ASN A 99 -6.47 -17.17 -9.42
CA ASN A 99 -6.37 -17.43 -10.84
C ASN A 99 -7.64 -16.91 -11.54
N LEU A 100 -7.47 -16.14 -12.63
CA LEU A 100 -8.57 -15.47 -13.31
C LEU A 100 -9.50 -16.42 -14.09
N ASP A 101 -9.08 -17.66 -14.31
CA ASP A 101 -9.96 -18.71 -14.88
C ASP A 101 -10.96 -19.23 -13.84
N GLU A 102 -10.62 -19.13 -12.54
CA GLU A 102 -11.46 -19.57 -11.42
C GLU A 102 -12.24 -18.41 -10.80
N PHE A 103 -11.63 -17.22 -10.74
CA PHE A 103 -12.23 -16.00 -10.21
C PHE A 103 -12.24 -14.89 -11.27
N PRO A 104 -13.40 -14.59 -11.88
CA PRO A 104 -13.48 -13.64 -12.99
C PRO A 104 -12.90 -12.26 -12.68
N LEU A 105 -12.12 -11.72 -13.62
CA LEU A 105 -11.50 -10.39 -13.49
C LEU A 105 -12.47 -9.29 -13.07
N ASP A 106 -13.66 -9.24 -13.68
CA ASP A 106 -14.67 -8.22 -13.37
C ASP A 106 -15.14 -8.29 -11.91
N ASP A 107 -15.15 -9.47 -11.30
CA ASP A 107 -15.53 -9.66 -9.91
C ASP A 107 -14.41 -9.11 -9.00
N LEU A 108 -13.16 -9.40 -9.33
CA LEU A 108 -12.01 -8.86 -8.58
C LEU A 108 -11.95 -7.33 -8.66
N LEU A 109 -12.08 -6.77 -9.86
CA LEU A 109 -12.09 -5.31 -10.06
C LEU A 109 -13.28 -4.62 -9.37
N ARG A 110 -14.37 -5.33 -9.15
CA ARG A 110 -15.52 -4.84 -8.39
C ARG A 110 -15.28 -4.83 -6.90
N LEU A 111 -14.54 -5.81 -6.36
CA LEU A 111 -14.08 -5.84 -4.96
C LEU A 111 -13.10 -4.71 -4.67
N PHE A 112 -12.21 -4.42 -5.63
CA PHE A 112 -11.20 -3.37 -5.53
C PHE A 112 -11.45 -2.27 -6.58
N PRO A 113 -12.43 -1.37 -6.35
CA PRO A 113 -12.78 -0.34 -7.30
C PRO A 113 -11.63 0.66 -7.52
N ALA A 114 -11.48 1.12 -8.75
CA ALA A 114 -10.54 2.20 -9.03
C ALA A 114 -10.96 3.49 -8.30
N GLY A 115 -9.98 4.23 -7.80
CA GLY A 115 -10.17 5.49 -7.08
C GLY A 115 -9.19 5.70 -5.95
N THR A 116 -9.45 6.70 -5.13
CA THR A 116 -8.59 7.06 -3.99
C THR A 116 -8.97 6.24 -2.76
N TYR A 117 -8.02 5.47 -2.27
CA TYR A 117 -8.08 4.77 -1.00
C TYR A 117 -7.54 5.68 0.09
N GLN A 118 -8.17 5.64 1.25
CA GLN A 118 -7.73 6.36 2.43
C GLN A 118 -7.06 5.39 3.40
N PHE A 119 -5.92 5.79 3.91
CA PHE A 119 -5.22 5.11 4.99
C PHE A 119 -5.28 6.01 6.20
N SER A 120 -5.75 5.51 7.32
CA SER A 120 -5.90 6.30 8.55
C SER A 120 -5.62 5.45 9.76
N GLY A 121 -5.02 6.05 10.77
CA GLY A 121 -4.72 5.36 12.00
C GLY A 121 -4.32 6.31 13.12
N ARG A 122 -3.68 5.75 14.13
CA ARG A 122 -3.21 6.47 15.30
C ARG A 122 -1.81 6.02 15.67
N THR A 123 -0.98 6.98 16.05
CA THR A 123 0.35 6.71 16.63
C THR A 123 0.23 6.34 18.11
N VAL A 124 1.26 5.74 18.67
CA VAL A 124 1.37 5.48 20.12
C VAL A 124 1.23 6.76 20.94
N GLY A 125 1.62 7.92 20.39
CA GLY A 125 1.44 9.23 21.01
C GLY A 125 0.01 9.80 20.94
N GLY A 126 -0.93 9.09 20.29
CA GLY A 126 -2.33 9.52 20.13
C GLY A 126 -2.56 10.48 18.97
N GLU A 127 -1.57 10.74 18.12
CA GLU A 127 -1.70 11.58 16.94
C GLU A 127 -2.40 10.79 15.81
N ILE A 128 -3.14 11.50 14.95
CA ILE A 128 -3.74 10.89 13.77
C ILE A 128 -2.65 10.76 12.70
N ILE A 129 -2.45 9.54 12.19
CA ILE A 129 -1.61 9.29 11.00
C ILE A 129 -2.51 9.00 9.80
N GLU A 130 -2.23 9.62 8.65
CA GLU A 130 -3.09 9.52 7.48
C GLU A 130 -2.28 9.52 6.17
N GLY A 131 -2.86 8.91 5.14
CA GLY A 131 -2.32 8.90 3.78
C GLY A 131 -3.40 8.55 2.76
N THR A 132 -3.07 8.67 1.49
CA THR A 132 -3.94 8.26 0.39
C THR A 132 -3.14 7.55 -0.69
N GLY A 133 -3.74 6.55 -1.32
CA GLY A 133 -3.21 5.88 -2.49
C GLY A 133 -4.27 5.80 -3.58
N THR A 134 -3.88 5.89 -4.83
CA THR A 134 -4.83 5.74 -5.95
C THR A 134 -4.64 4.38 -6.60
N LEU A 135 -5.66 3.53 -6.51
CA LEU A 135 -5.71 2.30 -7.27
C LEU A 135 -6.35 2.58 -8.64
N THR A 136 -5.71 2.12 -9.70
CA THR A 136 -6.25 2.21 -11.05
C THR A 136 -6.46 0.81 -11.62
N HIS A 137 -7.27 0.69 -12.67
CA HIS A 137 -7.38 -0.55 -13.44
C HIS A 137 -6.52 -0.48 -14.73
N ALA A 138 -5.46 0.33 -14.72
CA ALA A 138 -4.46 0.40 -15.78
C ALA A 138 -3.38 -0.66 -15.52
N ILE A 139 -3.69 -1.92 -15.79
CA ILE A 139 -2.80 -3.06 -15.59
C ILE A 139 -2.05 -3.30 -16.90
N PRO A 140 -0.71 -3.25 -16.92
CA PRO A 140 0.07 -3.45 -18.16
C PRO A 140 0.06 -4.93 -18.59
N ALA A 141 0.22 -5.19 -19.87
CA ALA A 141 0.48 -6.55 -20.36
C ALA A 141 1.84 -7.07 -19.86
N GLY A 142 1.98 -8.38 -19.79
CA GLY A 142 3.27 -9.00 -19.51
C GLY A 142 4.24 -8.80 -20.70
N PRO A 143 5.51 -8.42 -20.48
CA PRO A 143 6.51 -8.37 -21.53
C PRO A 143 6.85 -9.77 -22.03
N LYS A 144 7.16 -9.94 -23.32
CA LYS A 144 7.76 -11.20 -23.78
C LYS A 144 9.22 -11.20 -23.36
N VAL A 145 9.64 -12.26 -22.66
CA VAL A 145 10.98 -12.34 -22.05
C VAL A 145 11.84 -13.42 -22.71
N SER A 146 13.15 -13.23 -22.65
CA SER A 146 14.14 -14.21 -23.06
C SER A 146 15.45 -14.03 -22.28
N ALA A 147 16.20 -15.12 -22.13
CA ALA A 147 17.48 -15.13 -21.46
C ALA A 147 18.53 -15.84 -22.31
N THR A 148 19.75 -15.37 -22.26
CA THR A 148 20.91 -15.98 -22.95
C THR A 148 22.10 -16.00 -21.99
N VAL A 149 22.67 -17.20 -21.79
CA VAL A 149 23.91 -17.40 -21.04
C VAL A 149 25.07 -17.57 -22.02
N GLY A 150 26.03 -16.68 -21.95
CA GLY A 150 27.24 -16.69 -22.75
C GLY A 150 28.48 -17.12 -21.93
N PRO A 151 29.67 -17.16 -22.59
CA PRO A 151 30.92 -17.49 -21.93
C PRO A 151 31.18 -16.60 -20.69
N GLY A 152 31.81 -17.18 -19.66
CA GLY A 152 32.17 -16.44 -18.44
C GLY A 152 30.96 -16.07 -17.58
N ASN A 153 29.89 -16.89 -17.56
CA ASN A 153 28.66 -16.63 -16.81
C ASN A 153 27.95 -15.33 -17.20
N ARG A 154 28.10 -14.89 -18.43
CA ARG A 154 27.45 -13.67 -18.92
C ARG A 154 25.96 -13.98 -19.22
N LEU A 155 25.09 -13.66 -18.28
CA LEU A 155 23.65 -13.75 -18.45
C LEU A 155 23.08 -12.41 -18.93
N VAL A 156 22.33 -12.46 -20.03
CA VAL A 156 21.58 -11.30 -20.56
C VAL A 156 20.12 -11.64 -20.59
N ILE A 157 19.31 -10.85 -19.89
CA ILE A 157 17.84 -10.91 -19.91
C ILE A 157 17.36 -9.79 -20.86
N LEU A 158 16.45 -10.14 -21.77
CA LEU A 158 15.82 -9.24 -22.72
C LEU A 158 14.32 -9.35 -22.63
N TRP A 159 13.63 -8.26 -22.96
CA TRP A 159 12.16 -8.24 -23.02
C TRP A 159 11.65 -7.27 -24.08
N THR A 160 10.36 -7.41 -24.44
CA THR A 160 9.69 -6.50 -25.36
C THR A 160 9.10 -5.30 -24.62
N ALA A 161 9.03 -4.15 -25.29
CA ALA A 161 8.31 -2.99 -24.76
C ALA A 161 6.82 -3.30 -24.61
N VAL A 162 6.23 -2.90 -23.48
CA VAL A 162 4.78 -3.01 -23.20
C VAL A 162 4.10 -1.70 -23.55
N THR A 163 3.01 -1.76 -24.32
CA THR A 163 2.30 -0.58 -24.83
C THR A 163 0.80 -0.56 -24.54
N GLY A 164 0.27 -1.63 -23.94
CA GLY A 164 -1.17 -1.77 -23.70
C GLY A 164 -1.48 -2.76 -22.58
N PRO A 165 -2.76 -2.91 -22.21
CA PRO A 165 -3.20 -3.89 -21.23
C PRO A 165 -3.17 -5.32 -21.83
N PRO A 166 -3.30 -6.38 -20.99
CA PRO A 166 -3.52 -7.74 -21.45
C PRO A 166 -4.87 -7.87 -22.19
N PRO A 167 -5.03 -8.84 -23.07
CA PRO A 167 -6.33 -9.16 -23.67
C PRO A 167 -7.37 -9.47 -22.59
N GLY A 168 -8.59 -8.94 -22.74
CA GLY A 168 -9.67 -9.13 -21.77
C GLY A 168 -9.66 -8.17 -20.58
N PHE A 169 -8.58 -7.43 -20.35
CA PHE A 169 -8.51 -6.41 -19.31
C PHE A 169 -9.12 -5.08 -19.77
N PRO A 170 -9.50 -4.20 -18.82
CA PRO A 170 -10.02 -2.88 -19.15
C PRO A 170 -9.09 -2.13 -20.10
N ASN A 171 -9.66 -1.59 -21.20
CA ASN A 171 -8.87 -0.83 -22.16
C ASN A 171 -8.50 0.55 -21.59
N ARG A 172 -7.43 0.57 -20.80
CA ARG A 172 -6.85 1.77 -20.21
C ARG A 172 -5.55 2.12 -20.93
N ARG A 173 -5.24 3.42 -20.98
CA ARG A 173 -3.94 3.87 -21.45
C ARG A 173 -2.87 3.37 -20.48
N ILE A 174 -1.87 2.68 -21.01
CA ILE A 174 -0.72 2.18 -20.26
C ILE A 174 0.47 3.10 -20.49
N THR A 175 1.10 3.52 -19.41
CA THR A 175 2.34 4.32 -19.42
C THR A 175 3.35 3.62 -18.55
N ILE A 176 4.34 2.98 -19.16
CA ILE A 176 5.38 2.26 -18.41
C ILE A 176 6.34 3.26 -17.77
N ALA A 177 6.50 3.18 -16.47
CA ALA A 177 7.47 3.93 -15.67
C ALA A 177 8.85 3.27 -15.68
N GLY A 178 8.89 1.94 -15.68
CA GLY A 178 10.12 1.17 -15.67
C GLY A 178 9.87 -0.32 -15.79
N TYR A 179 10.98 -1.06 -15.78
CA TYR A 179 10.97 -2.52 -15.70
C TYR A 179 11.83 -2.97 -14.53
N GLN A 180 11.49 -4.10 -13.94
CA GLN A 180 12.30 -4.72 -12.90
C GLN A 180 12.64 -6.15 -13.31
N VAL A 181 13.91 -6.55 -13.08
CA VAL A 181 14.36 -7.93 -13.28
C VAL A 181 14.69 -8.50 -11.92
N ILE A 182 14.17 -9.70 -11.64
CA ILE A 182 14.39 -10.44 -10.40
C ILE A 182 14.93 -11.84 -10.72
N ILE A 183 15.99 -12.24 -10.01
CA ILE A 183 16.58 -13.60 -10.07
C ILE A 183 16.98 -13.96 -8.65
N GLY A 184 16.15 -14.66 -7.92
CA GLY A 184 16.40 -14.91 -6.49
C GLY A 184 16.65 -13.60 -5.73
N SER A 185 17.86 -13.43 -5.18
CA SER A 185 18.24 -12.21 -4.45
C SER A 185 18.74 -11.05 -5.34
N PHE A 186 18.98 -11.28 -6.62
CA PHE A 186 19.32 -10.21 -7.55
C PHE A 186 18.06 -9.47 -7.99
N GLN A 187 18.06 -8.15 -7.81
CA GLN A 187 16.95 -7.31 -8.21
C GLN A 187 17.48 -6.00 -8.77
N VAL A 188 16.97 -5.59 -9.92
CA VAL A 188 17.31 -4.30 -10.53
C VAL A 188 16.11 -3.69 -11.22
N THR A 189 15.86 -2.41 -10.94
CA THR A 189 14.84 -1.61 -11.64
C THR A 189 15.52 -0.68 -12.63
N VAL A 190 14.99 -0.62 -13.86
CA VAL A 190 15.55 0.15 -14.96
C VAL A 190 14.47 1.04 -15.60
N PRO A 191 14.85 2.16 -16.24
CA PRO A 191 13.90 3.05 -16.91
C PRO A 191 13.13 2.35 -18.05
N ALA A 192 11.93 2.86 -18.38
CA ALA A 192 11.04 2.32 -19.41
C ALA A 192 11.66 2.08 -20.80
N LYS A 193 12.70 2.82 -21.15
CA LYS A 193 13.40 2.67 -22.44
C LYS A 193 14.43 1.54 -22.45
N THR A 194 14.77 0.99 -21.29
CA THR A 194 15.72 -0.11 -21.14
C THR A 194 14.99 -1.42 -21.31
N LEU A 195 15.40 -2.21 -22.30
CA LEU A 195 14.76 -3.51 -22.64
C LEU A 195 15.71 -4.70 -22.50
N LYS A 196 16.80 -4.50 -21.76
CA LYS A 196 17.78 -5.55 -21.44
C LYS A 196 18.54 -5.24 -20.16
N VAL A 197 18.95 -6.29 -19.46
CA VAL A 197 19.87 -6.25 -18.33
C VAL A 197 20.95 -7.31 -18.53
N THR A 198 22.21 -6.93 -18.29
CA THR A 198 23.29 -7.92 -18.12
C THR A 198 23.48 -8.14 -16.63
N VAL A 199 23.32 -9.36 -16.20
CA VAL A 199 23.46 -9.76 -14.79
C VAL A 199 24.95 -9.90 -14.46
N PRO A 200 25.42 -9.43 -13.30
CA PRO A 200 26.80 -9.57 -12.87
C PRO A 200 27.26 -11.04 -12.90
N PRO A 201 28.37 -11.37 -13.57
CA PRO A 201 28.81 -12.75 -13.71
C PRO A 201 29.15 -13.42 -12.37
N GLU A 202 29.54 -12.65 -11.36
CA GLU A 202 29.76 -13.12 -9.99
C GLU A 202 28.48 -13.65 -9.35
N PHE A 203 27.35 -12.93 -9.56
CA PHE A 203 26.05 -13.40 -9.10
C PHE A 203 25.63 -14.66 -9.84
N VAL A 204 25.75 -14.69 -11.17
CA VAL A 204 25.42 -15.87 -11.98
C VAL A 204 26.29 -17.07 -11.56
N ALA A 205 27.58 -16.85 -11.23
CA ALA A 205 28.47 -17.90 -10.72
C ALA A 205 27.98 -18.53 -9.41
N SER A 206 27.30 -17.76 -8.56
CA SER A 206 26.76 -18.22 -7.27
C SER A 206 25.47 -19.04 -7.38
N LEU A 207 24.78 -18.97 -8.51
CA LEU A 207 23.53 -19.72 -8.73
C LEU A 207 23.80 -21.23 -8.87
N PRO A 208 22.84 -22.09 -8.53
CA PRO A 208 22.97 -23.53 -8.76
C PRO A 208 23.09 -23.84 -10.25
N SER A 209 23.78 -24.94 -10.58
CA SER A 209 23.80 -25.48 -11.95
C SER A 209 22.43 -26.03 -12.33
N GLY A 210 22.06 -25.89 -13.62
CA GLY A 210 20.80 -26.35 -14.15
C GLY A 210 19.81 -25.21 -14.40
N SER A 211 18.52 -25.48 -14.33
CA SER A 211 17.47 -24.51 -14.59
C SER A 211 17.30 -23.52 -13.44
N ASN A 212 17.34 -22.24 -13.77
CA ASN A 212 17.11 -21.13 -12.84
C ASN A 212 15.95 -20.28 -13.39
N GLN A 213 15.12 -19.75 -12.51
CA GLN A 213 14.01 -18.86 -12.85
C GLN A 213 14.43 -17.39 -12.82
N PHE A 214 13.75 -16.58 -13.60
CA PHE A 214 13.82 -15.13 -13.54
C PHE A 214 12.46 -14.51 -13.83
N GLU A 215 12.25 -13.31 -13.39
CA GLU A 215 11.05 -12.53 -13.61
C GLU A 215 11.40 -11.18 -14.25
N VAL A 216 10.52 -10.71 -15.11
CA VAL A 216 10.55 -9.33 -15.59
C VAL A 216 9.19 -8.70 -15.33
N LEU A 217 9.20 -7.63 -14.56
CA LEU A 217 8.02 -6.85 -14.23
C LEU A 217 7.94 -5.63 -15.14
N ALA A 218 6.79 -5.41 -15.76
CA ALA A 218 6.43 -4.13 -16.35
C ALA A 218 5.70 -3.28 -15.31
N ILE A 219 6.26 -2.13 -14.94
CA ILE A 219 5.73 -1.23 -13.91
C ILE A 219 5.06 -0.04 -14.59
N GLU A 220 3.75 0.09 -14.38
CA GLU A 220 2.94 1.19 -14.90
C GLU A 220 3.03 2.42 -13.99
N ALA A 221 2.79 3.62 -14.53
CA ALA A 221 2.95 4.89 -13.82
C ALA A 221 2.11 5.03 -12.55
N SER A 222 0.97 4.32 -12.44
CA SER A 222 0.16 4.27 -11.22
C SER A 222 0.73 3.34 -10.14
N GLY A 223 1.74 2.54 -10.48
CA GLY A 223 2.33 1.53 -9.61
C GLY A 223 1.82 0.11 -9.87
N ASN A 224 0.77 -0.07 -10.67
CA ASN A 224 0.37 -1.41 -11.11
C ASN A 224 1.51 -2.08 -11.87
N GLN A 225 1.66 -3.39 -11.70
CA GLN A 225 2.75 -4.11 -12.34
C GLN A 225 2.30 -5.46 -12.86
N THR A 226 3.05 -5.97 -13.84
CA THR A 226 2.79 -7.29 -14.41
C THR A 226 4.09 -8.06 -14.53
N ILE A 227 4.09 -9.25 -13.93
CA ILE A 227 5.18 -10.21 -13.94
C ILE A 227 5.07 -11.09 -15.20
N THR A 228 6.20 -11.36 -15.83
CA THR A 228 6.37 -12.49 -16.74
C THR A 228 7.58 -13.30 -16.30
N GLU A 229 7.37 -14.58 -16.09
CA GLU A 229 8.40 -15.52 -15.70
C GLU A 229 9.13 -16.09 -16.90
N GLY A 230 10.39 -16.43 -16.69
CA GLY A 230 11.23 -17.13 -17.65
C GLY A 230 12.25 -18.03 -16.97
N THR A 231 12.92 -18.86 -17.75
CA THR A 231 13.98 -19.75 -17.24
C THR A 231 15.24 -19.63 -18.10
N PHE A 232 16.37 -19.95 -17.51
CA PHE A 232 17.65 -20.13 -18.19
C PHE A 232 18.42 -21.30 -17.57
N THR A 233 19.32 -21.89 -18.33
CA THR A 233 20.19 -22.95 -17.84
C THR A 233 21.60 -22.41 -17.64
N LYS A 234 22.14 -22.61 -16.44
CA LYS A 234 23.54 -22.34 -16.08
C LYS A 234 24.38 -23.58 -16.21
#